data_e67e4bea09e9cf5d61f2dc3d8fbbd232
#
_entry.id   e67e4bea09e9cf5d61f2dc3d8fbbd232
#
_cell.length_a   1.000
_cell.length_b   1.000
_cell.length_c   1.000
_cell.angle_alpha   90.00
_cell.angle_beta   90.00
_cell.angle_gamma   90.00
#
_symmetry.space_group_name_H-M   'P 1'
#
loop_
_entity.id
_entity.type
_entity.pdbx_description
1 polymer ?
#
loop_
_entity_poly.entity_id
_entity_poly.type
_entity_poly.pdbx_seq_one_letter_code
_entity_poly.pdbx_strand_id
1 'polypeptide(L)' 'MEIGTLVRGTANELMGIVTKVSIGSKVHVQVYWFALGSNSTGWVRTEGLEVLCK' A
#
# COMPACT_ATOMS: atom_id res chain seq x y z
N MET A 1 8.30 4.67 2.54
CA MET A 1 7.54 4.07 1.42
C MET A 1 7.08 5.19 0.51
N GLU A 2 7.18 4.99 -0.78
CA GLU A 2 6.93 6.05 -1.77
C GLU A 2 5.83 5.65 -2.73
N ILE A 3 5.25 6.64 -3.43
CA ILE A 3 4.31 6.37 -4.50
C ILE A 3 5.02 5.54 -5.57
N GLY A 4 4.37 4.46 -6.02
CA GLY A 4 4.95 3.53 -6.98
C GLY A 4 5.65 2.33 -6.35
N THR A 5 5.76 2.28 -5.03
CA THR A 5 6.34 1.13 -4.34
C THR A 5 5.42 -0.08 -4.48
N LEU A 6 5.98 -1.21 -4.91
CA LEU A 6 5.25 -2.47 -4.99
C LEU A 6 5.22 -3.13 -3.62
N VAL A 7 4.02 -3.48 -3.15
CA VAL A 7 3.82 -4.00 -1.80
C VAL A 7 2.90 -5.22 -1.80
N ARG A 8 2.97 -5.98 -0.71
CA ARG A 8 2.06 -7.07 -0.44
C ARG A 8 1.49 -6.91 0.98
N GLY A 9 0.18 -7.09 1.12
CA GLY A 9 -0.45 -7.09 2.44
C GLY A 9 -0.09 -8.35 3.20
N THR A 10 0.36 -8.22 4.45
CA THR A 10 0.74 -9.37 5.27
C THR A 10 -0.47 -10.13 5.79
N ALA A 11 -1.61 -9.47 5.93
CA ALA A 11 -2.84 -10.08 6.43
C ALA A 11 -3.65 -10.76 5.32
N ASN A 12 -3.73 -10.15 4.14
CA ASN A 12 -4.57 -10.62 3.05
C ASN A 12 -3.78 -11.24 1.89
N GLU A 13 -2.45 -11.14 1.93
CA GLU A 13 -1.54 -11.65 0.90
C GLU A 13 -1.78 -11.10 -0.51
N LEU A 14 -2.52 -9.99 -0.63
CA LEU A 14 -2.75 -9.34 -1.90
C LEU A 14 -1.57 -8.43 -2.26
N MET A 15 -1.28 -8.34 -3.54
CA MET A 15 -0.24 -7.44 -4.04
C MET A 15 -0.86 -6.16 -4.58
N GLY A 16 -0.13 -5.07 -4.46
CA GLY A 16 -0.58 -3.79 -4.95
C GLY A 16 0.56 -2.80 -5.08
N ILE A 17 0.20 -1.59 -5.47
CA ILE A 17 1.15 -0.49 -5.63
C ILE A 17 0.66 0.70 -4.82
N VAL A 18 1.61 1.37 -4.16
CA VAL A 18 1.31 2.57 -3.37
C VAL A 18 0.92 3.70 -4.32
N THR A 19 -0.26 4.28 -4.11
CA THR A 19 -0.79 5.37 -4.94
C THR A 19 -0.76 6.71 -4.24
N LYS A 20 -0.79 6.71 -2.91
CA LYS A 20 -0.72 7.94 -2.12
C LYS A 20 0.03 7.68 -0.83
N VAL A 21 0.72 8.72 -0.35
CA VAL A 21 1.45 8.69 0.92
C VAL A 21 0.95 9.85 1.76
N SER A 22 0.69 9.61 3.04
CA SER A 22 0.28 10.65 3.96
C SER A 22 1.39 11.67 4.16
N ILE A 23 1.07 12.94 4.06
CA ILE A 23 2.06 14.02 4.25
C ILE A 23 2.42 14.16 5.72
N GLY A 24 1.44 14.04 6.61
CA GLY A 24 1.66 14.21 8.04
C GLY A 24 2.13 12.97 8.78
N SER A 25 2.06 11.81 8.14
CA SER A 25 2.44 10.55 8.76
C SER A 25 2.97 9.60 7.69
N LYS A 26 4.21 9.17 7.84
CA LYS A 26 4.83 8.25 6.89
C LYS A 26 4.39 6.80 7.09
N VAL A 27 3.54 6.54 8.08
CA VAL A 27 3.08 5.18 8.40
C VAL A 27 1.75 4.84 7.74
N HIS A 28 1.14 5.78 7.01
CA HIS A 28 -0.13 5.54 6.32
C HIS A 28 0.01 5.80 4.83
N VAL A 29 -0.47 4.86 4.03
CA VAL A 29 -0.45 4.95 2.57
C VAL A 29 -1.77 4.44 2.01
N GLN A 30 -2.08 4.82 0.77
CA GLN A 30 -3.15 4.19 0.00
C GLN A 30 -2.55 3.28 -1.05
N VAL A 31 -3.18 2.14 -1.28
CA VAL A 31 -2.66 1.11 -2.17
C VAL A 31 -3.72 0.73 -3.18
N TYR A 32 -3.31 0.62 -4.44
CA TYR A 32 -4.12 0.01 -5.48
C TYR A 32 -3.85 -1.50 -5.46
N TRP A 33 -4.87 -2.27 -5.17
CA TRP A 33 -4.77 -3.72 -5.06
C TRP A 33 -5.05 -4.36 -6.42
N PHE A 34 -4.08 -5.04 -6.99
CA PHE A 34 -4.20 -5.61 -8.33
C PHE A 34 -5.33 -6.62 -8.44
N ALA A 35 -5.45 -7.50 -7.45
CA ALA A 35 -6.46 -8.55 -7.47
C ALA A 35 -7.88 -8.00 -7.38
N LEU A 36 -8.05 -6.84 -6.71
CA LEU A 36 -9.37 -6.21 -6.55
C LEU A 36 -9.68 -5.22 -7.66
N GLY A 37 -8.66 -4.77 -8.39
CA GLY A 37 -8.84 -3.79 -9.45
C GLY A 37 -9.27 -2.42 -8.95
N SER A 38 -9.00 -2.09 -7.67
CA SER A 38 -9.43 -0.82 -7.10
C SER A 38 -8.46 -0.35 -6.02
N ASN A 39 -8.48 0.97 -5.76
CA ASN A 39 -7.74 1.55 -4.65
C ASN A 39 -8.37 1.16 -3.32
N SER A 40 -7.55 1.13 -2.28
CA SER A 40 -8.07 1.01 -0.91
C SER A 40 -8.95 2.22 -0.60
N THR A 41 -10.00 2.01 0.19
CA THR A 41 -10.95 3.08 0.53
C THR A 41 -10.46 3.95 1.69
N GLY A 42 -9.38 3.58 2.36
CA GLY A 42 -8.82 4.33 3.47
C GLY A 42 -7.32 4.17 3.53
N TRP A 43 -6.73 4.76 4.56
CA TRP A 43 -5.29 4.70 4.76
C TRP A 43 -4.90 3.37 5.36
N VAL A 44 -3.90 2.73 4.78
CA VAL A 44 -3.37 1.44 5.23
C VAL A 44 -2.05 1.70 5.94
N ARG A 45 -1.83 1.07 7.08
CA ARG A 45 -0.56 1.18 7.80
C ARG A 45 0.55 0.45 7.06
N THR A 46 1.70 1.10 6.95
CA THR A 46 2.86 0.51 6.27
C THR A 46 3.38 -0.74 6.98
N GLU A 47 3.20 -0.85 8.30
CA GLU A 47 3.63 -2.04 9.04
C GLU A 47 2.83 -3.28 8.69
N GLY A 48 1.65 -3.10 8.09
CA GLY A 48 0.84 -4.21 7.56
C GLY A 48 1.18 -4.56 6.11
N LEU A 49 2.22 -3.97 5.55
CA LEU A 49 2.63 -4.15 4.17
C LEU A 49 4.07 -4.64 4.09
N GLU A 50 4.33 -5.52 3.15
CA GLU A 50 5.68 -5.96 2.83
C GLU A 50 6.11 -5.29 1.52
N VAL A 51 7.27 -4.63 1.53
CA VAL A 51 7.80 -4.00 0.32
C VAL A 51 8.42 -5.09 -0.56
N LEU A 52 7.91 -5.22 -1.78
CA LEU A 52 8.40 -6.20 -2.74
C LEU A 52 9.42 -5.58 -3.69
N CYS A 53 9.18 -4.34 -4.10
CA CYS A 53 10.08 -3.61 -5.00
C CYS A 53 9.81 -2.11 -4.87
N LYS A 54 10.87 -1.35 -4.92
CA LYS A 54 10.75 0.11 -4.92
C LYS A 54 10.68 0.67 -6.32
#